data_8ff5b5691e6d8cbae15381b177800635
#
_entry.id   8ff5b5691e6d8cbae15381b177800635
#
_cell.length_a   1.000
_cell.length_b   1.000
_cell.length_c   1.000
_cell.angle_alpha   90.00
_cell.angle_beta   90.00
_cell.angle_gamma   90.00
#
_symmetry.space_group_name_H-M   'P 1'
#
loop_
_entity.id
_entity.type
_entity.pdbx_description
1 polymer ?
#
loop_
_entity_poly.entity_id
_entity_poly.type
_entity_poly.pdbx_seq_one_letter_code
_entity_poly.pdbx_strand_id
1 'polypeptide(L)'
;NQVIAATPKPLSLKVAQTPPNEWGLYDMCGNVEEWCLDWYGPYIDKEQTDPVGYSDGIARVTRGGSHNTPVKYLRSANRMAMLPEDKHTMTGFRVVQAEYPQTAPLSQPKDEYVVSQIKWDWNSQCVTEPVFAAPLVYVHEPDVHSGTPFFKHNHQPALTWCDNGDLLAVWFSTNEEKGREMVVLSSRLRAGSCEWEKPRMFYQIADRNLTGTALLNDRQGTLYHINGVEAAGHWQNLMMTLRTSTDNG
;
A
#
# COMPACT_ATOMS: atom_id res chain seq x y z
N ASN A 1 26.79 6.44 26.53
CA ASN A 1 25.86 6.09 25.44
C ASN A 1 26.43 4.91 24.66
N GLN A 2 26.17 3.69 25.12
CA GLN A 2 26.46 2.50 24.35
C GLN A 2 25.24 2.24 23.46
N VAL A 3 25.40 2.44 22.16
CA VAL A 3 24.51 1.88 21.16
C VAL A 3 24.84 0.39 21.11
N ILE A 4 24.04 -0.42 21.79
CA ILE A 4 24.08 -1.86 21.60
C ILE A 4 23.41 -2.09 20.24
N ALA A 5 24.22 -2.27 19.22
CA ALA A 5 23.76 -2.84 17.96
C ALA A 5 23.40 -4.30 18.22
N ALA A 6 22.21 -4.56 18.71
CA ALA A 6 21.66 -5.89 18.70
C ALA A 6 21.41 -6.25 17.24
N THR A 7 22.24 -7.12 16.69
CA THR A 7 21.87 -7.88 15.50
C THR A 7 20.59 -8.64 15.85
N PRO A 8 19.44 -8.32 15.25
CA PRO A 8 18.22 -9.05 15.55
C PRO A 8 18.35 -10.45 14.99
N LYS A 9 18.66 -11.41 15.85
CA LYS A 9 18.27 -12.79 15.53
C LYS A 9 16.74 -12.80 15.54
N PRO A 10 16.09 -13.33 14.50
CA PRO A 10 14.65 -13.51 14.52
C PRO A 10 14.34 -14.53 15.63
N LEU A 11 13.88 -14.04 16.74
CA LEU A 11 13.46 -14.84 17.86
C LEU A 11 11.94 -14.88 17.87
N SER A 12 11.36 -15.82 17.10
CA SER A 12 10.03 -16.31 17.44
C SER A 12 10.15 -16.90 18.85
N LEU A 13 9.47 -16.30 19.80
CA LEU A 13 9.44 -16.82 21.15
C LEU A 13 8.60 -18.10 21.18
N LYS A 14 8.97 -19.01 22.07
CA LYS A 14 8.09 -20.14 22.37
C LYS A 14 6.75 -19.61 22.83
N VAL A 15 5.66 -20.13 22.27
CA VAL A 15 4.29 -19.73 22.62
C VAL A 15 3.98 -19.93 24.09
N ALA A 16 3.04 -19.14 24.62
CA ALA A 16 2.54 -19.25 26.00
C ALA A 16 3.61 -19.03 27.08
N GLN A 17 4.56 -18.13 26.85
CA GLN A 17 5.53 -17.73 27.88
C GLN A 17 5.05 -16.58 28.75
N THR A 18 3.97 -15.92 28.38
CA THR A 18 3.31 -14.85 29.15
C THR A 18 2.00 -15.35 29.73
N PRO A 19 1.45 -14.75 30.80
CA PRO A 19 0.12 -15.11 31.29
C PRO A 19 -0.96 -14.94 30.20
N PRO A 20 -1.98 -15.81 30.19
CA PRO A 20 -3.12 -15.63 29.30
C PRO A 20 -3.97 -14.43 29.70
N ASN A 21 -4.78 -13.94 28.77
CA ASN A 21 -5.82 -12.98 29.09
C ASN A 21 -7.00 -13.64 29.82
N GLU A 22 -8.04 -12.85 30.15
CA GLU A 22 -9.26 -13.31 30.87
C GLU A 22 -10.00 -14.46 30.16
N TRP A 23 -9.82 -14.63 28.84
CA TRP A 23 -10.41 -15.72 28.06
C TRP A 23 -9.48 -16.91 27.89
N GLY A 24 -8.35 -16.94 28.58
CA GLY A 24 -7.36 -18.03 28.47
C GLY A 24 -6.52 -18.00 27.20
N LEU A 25 -6.51 -16.88 26.45
CA LEU A 25 -5.76 -16.74 25.20
C LEU A 25 -4.37 -16.16 25.48
N TYR A 26 -3.35 -16.80 24.93
CA TYR A 26 -1.94 -16.39 25.04
C TYR A 26 -1.51 -15.57 23.84
N ASP A 27 -0.49 -14.73 24.04
CA ASP A 27 0.27 -14.02 23.01
C ASP A 27 -0.60 -13.17 22.04
N MET A 28 -1.69 -12.59 22.56
CA MET A 28 -2.62 -11.77 21.75
C MET A 28 -2.02 -10.42 21.32
N CYS A 29 -0.88 -10.03 21.90
CA CYS A 29 -0.13 -8.84 21.53
C CYS A 29 1.36 -9.15 21.50
N GLY A 30 1.97 -9.04 20.33
CA GLY A 30 3.39 -9.33 20.15
C GLY A 30 3.67 -10.79 19.77
N ASN A 31 4.89 -11.22 19.94
CA ASN A 31 5.49 -12.45 19.45
C ASN A 31 5.52 -12.51 17.91
N VAL A 32 4.46 -12.91 17.25
CA VAL A 32 4.30 -12.88 15.80
C VAL A 32 2.96 -12.26 15.41
N GLU A 33 2.92 -11.62 14.26
CA GLU A 33 1.65 -11.20 13.64
C GLU A 33 0.88 -12.44 13.23
N GLU A 34 -0.43 -12.44 13.42
CA GLU A 34 -1.28 -13.57 13.08
C GLU A 34 -2.15 -13.25 11.86
N TRP A 35 -2.12 -14.13 10.87
CA TRP A 35 -2.97 -14.05 9.70
C TRP A 35 -4.45 -14.11 10.09
N CYS A 36 -5.23 -13.20 9.50
CA CYS A 36 -6.68 -13.29 9.49
C CYS A 36 -7.18 -13.73 8.10
N LEU A 37 -8.40 -14.24 8.07
CA LEU A 37 -9.00 -14.74 6.84
C LEU A 37 -9.42 -13.60 5.89
N ASP A 38 -9.77 -12.45 6.43
CA ASP A 38 -10.36 -11.33 5.70
C ASP A 38 -9.32 -10.57 4.85
N TRP A 39 -9.78 -10.11 3.69
CA TRP A 39 -9.03 -9.15 2.89
C TRP A 39 -9.06 -7.77 3.57
N TYR A 40 -7.93 -7.06 3.44
CA TYR A 40 -7.81 -5.72 3.99
C TYR A 40 -8.66 -4.72 3.18
N GLY A 41 -9.40 -3.90 3.89
CA GLY A 41 -10.16 -2.79 3.34
C GLY A 41 -10.57 -1.79 4.43
N PRO A 42 -11.11 -0.63 4.06
CA PRO A 42 -11.56 0.37 5.02
C PRO A 42 -12.71 -0.18 5.89
N TYR A 43 -12.82 0.33 7.10
CA TYR A 43 -14.05 0.10 7.87
C TYR A 43 -15.21 0.84 7.23
N ILE A 44 -16.39 0.22 7.24
CA ILE A 44 -17.62 0.87 6.83
C ILE A 44 -18.34 1.41 8.07
N ASP A 45 -18.97 2.57 7.93
CA ASP A 45 -19.77 3.19 8.98
C ASP A 45 -21.21 2.60 8.99
N LYS A 46 -21.28 1.31 9.29
CA LYS A 46 -22.54 0.57 9.41
C LYS A 46 -22.39 -0.52 10.47
N GLU A 47 -23.49 -0.81 11.16
CA GLU A 47 -23.56 -1.98 12.04
C GLU A 47 -23.36 -3.25 11.22
N GLN A 48 -22.56 -4.17 11.73
CA GLN A 48 -22.28 -5.46 11.13
C GLN A 48 -22.43 -6.57 12.17
N THR A 49 -23.03 -7.67 11.75
CA THR A 49 -23.11 -8.89 12.56
C THR A 49 -22.18 -9.93 11.94
N ASP A 50 -21.30 -10.50 12.77
CA ASP A 50 -20.30 -11.51 12.36
C ASP A 50 -19.56 -11.13 11.05
N PRO A 51 -18.89 -9.97 11.01
CA PRO A 51 -18.26 -9.48 9.78
C PRO A 51 -17.16 -10.41 9.29
N VAL A 52 -17.15 -10.70 8.00
CA VAL A 52 -16.16 -11.56 7.31
C VAL A 52 -15.20 -10.76 6.43
N GLY A 53 -15.25 -9.42 6.48
CA GLY A 53 -14.41 -8.54 5.69
C GLY A 53 -14.83 -8.44 4.22
N TYR A 54 -13.85 -8.17 3.36
CA TYR A 54 -14.06 -8.00 1.92
C TYR A 54 -13.95 -9.33 1.17
N SER A 55 -14.63 -9.44 0.01
CA SER A 55 -14.62 -10.62 -0.85
C SER A 55 -13.27 -10.86 -1.52
N ASP A 56 -12.55 -9.77 -1.80
CA ASP A 56 -11.27 -9.74 -2.50
C ASP A 56 -10.39 -8.59 -2.01
N GLY A 57 -9.18 -8.50 -2.50
CA GLY A 57 -8.23 -7.46 -2.16
C GLY A 57 -6.81 -7.80 -2.58
N ILE A 58 -5.89 -6.88 -2.35
CA ILE A 58 -4.46 -7.07 -2.64
C ILE A 58 -3.68 -7.58 -1.43
N ALA A 59 -4.22 -7.41 -0.22
CA ALA A 59 -3.56 -7.79 1.02
C ALA A 59 -4.56 -8.40 2.01
N ARG A 60 -4.09 -9.35 2.81
CA ARG A 60 -4.83 -9.94 3.93
C ARG A 60 -4.58 -9.14 5.21
N VAL A 61 -5.53 -9.20 6.13
CA VAL A 61 -5.35 -8.61 7.45
C VAL A 61 -4.39 -9.46 8.29
N THR A 62 -3.49 -8.81 9.02
CA THR A 62 -2.76 -9.40 10.15
C THR A 62 -3.05 -8.63 11.43
N ARG A 63 -2.97 -9.32 12.55
CA ARG A 63 -3.29 -8.80 13.89
C ARG A 63 -2.20 -9.13 14.90
N GLY A 64 -2.28 -8.50 16.07
CA GLY A 64 -1.44 -8.79 17.22
C GLY A 64 -0.09 -8.08 17.22
N GLY A 65 0.47 -7.82 16.05
CA GLY A 65 1.85 -7.36 15.93
C GLY A 65 2.86 -8.43 16.29
N SER A 66 4.13 -8.19 16.02
CA SER A 66 5.25 -9.08 16.32
C SER A 66 6.14 -8.55 17.43
N HIS A 67 7.14 -9.32 17.82
CA HIS A 67 8.19 -8.88 18.76
C HIS A 67 8.99 -7.64 18.27
N ASN A 68 8.91 -7.32 16.98
CA ASN A 68 9.54 -6.14 16.38
C ASN A 68 8.58 -4.97 16.18
N THR A 69 7.32 -5.13 16.51
CA THR A 69 6.32 -4.07 16.36
C THR A 69 6.46 -3.06 17.48
N PRO A 70 6.63 -1.76 17.20
CA PRO A 70 6.65 -0.72 18.23
C PRO A 70 5.40 -0.75 19.09
N VAL A 71 5.58 -0.57 20.42
CA VAL A 71 4.49 -0.70 21.42
C VAL A 71 3.25 0.11 21.09
N LYS A 72 3.41 1.31 20.49
CA LYS A 72 2.28 2.16 20.07
C LYS A 72 1.31 1.48 19.09
N TYR A 73 1.75 0.44 18.38
CA TYR A 73 0.94 -0.33 17.44
C TYR A 73 0.43 -1.67 18.01
N LEU A 74 0.87 -2.06 19.22
CA LEU A 74 0.38 -3.26 19.91
C LEU A 74 -0.98 -2.97 20.59
N ARG A 75 -1.96 -2.58 19.81
CA ARG A 75 -3.32 -2.26 20.27
C ARG A 75 -4.31 -3.25 19.66
N SER A 76 -5.33 -3.63 20.41
CA SER A 76 -6.39 -4.54 19.92
C SER A 76 -7.09 -4.04 18.65
N ALA A 77 -7.19 -2.72 18.46
CA ALA A 77 -7.78 -2.12 17.26
C ALA A 77 -6.84 -2.08 16.05
N ASN A 78 -5.53 -2.31 16.24
CA ASN A 78 -4.57 -2.22 15.15
C ASN A 78 -4.77 -3.36 14.16
N ARG A 79 -4.85 -3.03 12.87
CA ARG A 79 -4.82 -3.96 11.74
C ARG A 79 -3.65 -3.60 10.85
N MET A 80 -2.96 -4.59 10.38
CA MET A 80 -1.92 -4.44 9.37
C MET A 80 -2.34 -5.18 8.11
N ALA A 81 -1.83 -4.75 6.98
CA ALA A 81 -2.01 -5.44 5.72
C ALA A 81 -0.74 -6.23 5.37
N MET A 82 -0.91 -7.41 4.80
CA MET A 82 0.20 -8.24 4.35
C MET A 82 -0.15 -8.92 3.03
N LEU A 83 0.80 -8.92 2.10
CA LEU A 83 0.62 -9.60 0.83
C LEU A 83 0.50 -11.11 1.06
N PRO A 84 -0.42 -11.81 0.40
CA PRO A 84 -0.68 -13.24 0.65
C PRO A 84 0.55 -14.14 0.44
N GLU A 85 1.48 -13.73 -0.43
CA GLU A 85 2.71 -14.45 -0.75
C GLU A 85 3.85 -14.17 0.23
N ASP A 86 3.67 -13.19 1.13
CA ASP A 86 4.72 -12.82 2.09
C ASP A 86 4.98 -13.96 3.08
N LYS A 87 6.26 -14.22 3.31
CA LYS A 87 6.73 -15.28 4.22
C LYS A 87 7.91 -14.77 5.00
N HIS A 88 7.71 -14.51 6.27
CA HIS A 88 8.80 -14.11 7.15
C HIS A 88 8.60 -14.62 8.58
N THR A 89 9.66 -14.58 9.37
CA THR A 89 9.73 -15.18 10.71
C THR A 89 8.88 -14.48 11.77
N MET A 90 8.32 -13.31 11.46
CA MET A 90 7.48 -12.55 12.38
C MET A 90 5.99 -12.72 12.12
N THR A 91 5.60 -13.59 11.21
CA THR A 91 4.21 -13.90 10.89
C THR A 91 3.90 -15.35 11.17
N GLY A 92 2.81 -15.60 11.82
CA GLY A 92 2.27 -16.91 12.14
C GLY A 92 0.76 -16.94 11.94
N PHE A 93 0.12 -17.90 12.57
CA PHE A 93 -1.32 -18.05 12.53
C PHE A 93 -1.83 -18.73 13.79
N ARG A 94 -3.11 -18.51 14.05
CA ARG A 94 -3.87 -19.18 15.13
C ARG A 94 -5.03 -19.93 14.50
N VAL A 95 -5.13 -21.22 14.79
CA VAL A 95 -6.25 -22.04 14.32
C VAL A 95 -7.48 -21.75 15.18
N VAL A 96 -8.60 -21.47 14.53
CA VAL A 96 -9.91 -21.33 15.16
C VAL A 96 -10.83 -22.39 14.58
N GLN A 97 -11.54 -23.12 15.46
CA GLN A 97 -12.60 -24.05 15.09
C GLN A 97 -13.94 -23.46 15.48
N ALA A 98 -14.72 -23.06 14.48
CA ALA A 98 -16.07 -22.49 14.67
C ALA A 98 -16.89 -22.75 13.40
N GLU A 99 -18.21 -22.58 13.50
CA GLU A 99 -19.05 -22.48 12.31
C GLU A 99 -18.68 -21.22 11.52
N TYR A 100 -18.66 -21.35 10.19
CA TYR A 100 -18.34 -20.20 9.33
C TYR A 100 -19.53 -19.22 9.36
N PRO A 101 -19.29 -17.91 9.55
CA PRO A 101 -20.35 -16.91 9.51
C PRO A 101 -21.13 -16.95 8.20
N GLN A 102 -22.45 -16.78 8.28
CA GLN A 102 -23.33 -16.71 7.09
C GLN A 102 -23.39 -15.30 6.48
N THR A 103 -22.69 -14.33 7.06
CA THR A 103 -22.62 -12.95 6.57
C THR A 103 -21.94 -12.89 5.21
N ALA A 104 -22.56 -12.19 4.26
CA ALA A 104 -21.95 -11.96 2.97
C ALA A 104 -20.75 -11.00 3.09
N PRO A 105 -19.64 -11.29 2.41
CA PRO A 105 -18.50 -10.37 2.40
C PRO A 105 -18.84 -9.05 1.70
N LEU A 106 -18.11 -8.01 2.09
CA LEU A 106 -18.21 -6.69 1.47
C LEU A 106 -17.55 -6.71 0.08
N SER A 107 -18.07 -5.90 -0.83
CA SER A 107 -17.40 -5.63 -2.11
C SER A 107 -16.41 -4.47 -1.95
N GLN A 108 -15.26 -4.55 -2.62
CA GLN A 108 -14.33 -3.42 -2.68
C GLN A 108 -15.01 -2.18 -3.28
N PRO A 109 -14.70 -0.98 -2.77
CA PRO A 109 -15.14 0.26 -3.41
C PRO A 109 -14.66 0.28 -4.87
N LYS A 110 -15.56 0.61 -5.78
CA LYS A 110 -15.19 0.80 -7.19
C LYS A 110 -14.52 2.17 -7.35
N ASP A 111 -13.40 2.19 -8.04
CA ASP A 111 -12.81 3.45 -8.49
C ASP A 111 -13.58 3.91 -9.74
N GLU A 112 -14.17 5.11 -9.68
CA GLU A 112 -14.90 5.72 -10.78
C GLU A 112 -13.98 6.55 -11.69
N TYR A 113 -12.69 6.54 -11.43
CA TYR A 113 -11.73 7.30 -12.21
C TYR A 113 -11.57 6.75 -13.63
N VAL A 114 -11.86 7.59 -14.62
CA VAL A 114 -11.85 7.20 -16.02
C VAL A 114 -10.58 7.69 -16.70
N VAL A 115 -9.87 6.75 -17.32
CA VAL A 115 -8.70 7.01 -18.15
C VAL A 115 -9.04 6.75 -19.61
N SER A 116 -8.66 7.66 -20.51
CA SER A 116 -8.87 7.49 -21.96
C SER A 116 -8.10 6.28 -22.48
N GLN A 117 -8.75 5.45 -23.27
CA GLN A 117 -8.15 4.28 -23.92
C GLN A 117 -7.78 4.55 -25.38
N ILE A 118 -7.97 5.78 -25.86
CA ILE A 118 -7.61 6.18 -27.23
C ILE A 118 -6.09 6.29 -27.31
N LYS A 119 -5.48 5.53 -28.20
CA LYS A 119 -4.02 5.60 -28.42
C LYS A 119 -3.63 6.95 -29.02
N TRP A 120 -2.56 7.50 -28.47
CA TRP A 120 -1.96 8.72 -28.97
C TRP A 120 -1.11 8.47 -30.21
N ASP A 121 -1.24 9.31 -31.24
CA ASP A 121 -0.37 9.25 -32.41
C ASP A 121 0.94 10.03 -32.16
N TRP A 122 1.94 9.34 -31.71
CA TRP A 122 3.26 9.89 -31.43
C TRP A 122 3.98 10.43 -32.69
N ASN A 123 3.61 9.95 -33.89
CA ASN A 123 4.25 10.37 -35.14
C ASN A 123 3.77 11.74 -35.60
N SER A 124 2.54 12.11 -35.27
CA SER A 124 1.96 13.41 -35.67
C SER A 124 2.58 14.59 -34.92
N GLN A 125 3.33 14.34 -33.84
CA GLN A 125 3.91 15.32 -32.92
C GLN A 125 5.44 15.36 -32.97
N CYS A 126 6.06 14.87 -34.06
CA CYS A 126 7.51 14.82 -34.17
C CYS A 126 8.10 16.22 -34.21
N VAL A 127 8.64 16.70 -33.11
CA VAL A 127 9.41 17.95 -33.00
C VAL A 127 10.87 17.58 -33.27
N THR A 128 11.47 18.20 -34.26
CA THR A 128 12.87 17.93 -34.66
C THR A 128 13.89 18.61 -33.73
N GLU A 129 13.46 19.62 -33.00
CA GLU A 129 14.31 20.41 -32.10
C GLU A 129 13.82 20.27 -30.65
N PRO A 130 14.72 20.25 -29.66
CA PRO A 130 14.34 20.24 -28.27
C PRO A 130 13.53 21.51 -27.89
N VAL A 131 12.39 21.31 -27.25
CA VAL A 131 11.55 22.39 -26.73
C VAL A 131 11.62 22.41 -25.22
N PHE A 132 12.01 23.54 -24.65
CA PHE A 132 11.99 23.76 -23.22
C PHE A 132 10.89 24.76 -22.86
N ALA A 133 9.88 24.25 -22.16
CA ALA A 133 8.81 25.09 -21.61
C ALA A 133 9.10 25.50 -20.17
N ALA A 134 8.34 26.44 -19.64
CA ALA A 134 8.38 26.74 -18.21
C ALA A 134 8.00 25.50 -17.38
N PRO A 135 8.61 25.31 -16.20
CA PRO A 135 8.26 24.20 -15.31
C PRO A 135 6.78 24.25 -14.94
N LEU A 136 6.14 23.07 -14.94
CA LEU A 136 4.77 22.90 -14.45
C LEU A 136 4.82 22.29 -13.05
N VAL A 137 4.01 22.81 -12.13
CA VAL A 137 3.82 22.19 -10.81
C VAL A 137 3.02 20.92 -10.99
N TYR A 138 3.58 19.78 -10.58
CA TYR A 138 2.92 18.48 -10.71
C TYR A 138 2.34 17.93 -9.41
N VAL A 139 2.77 18.48 -8.27
CA VAL A 139 2.22 18.12 -6.96
C VAL A 139 1.33 19.25 -6.49
N HIS A 140 0.03 19.00 -6.52
CA HIS A 140 -0.99 19.89 -5.95
C HIS A 140 -1.53 19.23 -4.67
N GLU A 141 -1.93 20.05 -3.69
CA GLU A 141 -2.64 19.51 -2.54
C GLU A 141 -4.02 19.01 -2.98
N PRO A 142 -4.42 17.80 -2.58
CA PRO A 142 -5.77 17.31 -2.88
C PRO A 142 -6.82 18.13 -2.14
N ASP A 143 -8.07 18.05 -2.59
CA ASP A 143 -9.17 18.68 -1.87
C ASP A 143 -9.34 18.05 -0.48
N VAL A 144 -9.61 18.85 0.53
CA VAL A 144 -9.72 18.45 1.95
C VAL A 144 -10.74 17.31 2.12
N HIS A 145 -11.77 17.26 1.28
CA HIS A 145 -12.83 16.26 1.35
C HIS A 145 -12.66 15.10 0.35
N SER A 146 -11.55 15.04 -0.39
CA SER A 146 -11.31 13.98 -1.37
C SER A 146 -11.05 12.60 -0.74
N GLY A 147 -10.70 12.58 0.55
CA GLY A 147 -10.26 11.35 1.24
C GLY A 147 -8.87 10.88 0.82
N THR A 148 -8.19 11.59 -0.08
CA THR A 148 -6.83 11.27 -0.50
C THR A 148 -5.86 11.58 0.63
N PRO A 149 -5.12 10.59 1.16
CA PRO A 149 -4.12 10.83 2.17
C PRO A 149 -2.95 11.62 1.57
N PHE A 150 -2.67 12.79 2.11
CA PHE A 150 -1.59 13.65 1.67
C PHE A 150 -0.81 14.14 2.89
N PHE A 151 0.48 13.82 2.92
CA PHE A 151 1.33 14.09 4.07
C PHE A 151 2.39 15.14 3.74
N LYS A 152 3.10 15.62 4.74
CA LYS A 152 4.07 16.72 4.61
C LYS A 152 5.36 16.36 3.88
N HIS A 153 5.70 15.07 3.80
CA HIS A 153 6.93 14.58 3.18
C HIS A 153 6.59 13.83 1.88
N ASN A 154 6.93 14.43 0.75
CA ASN A 154 6.67 13.91 -0.58
C ASN A 154 7.98 13.78 -1.34
N HIS A 155 8.33 12.57 -1.81
CA HIS A 155 9.60 12.30 -2.47
C HIS A 155 9.59 11.10 -3.43
N GLN A 156 10.74 10.83 -4.07
CA GLN A 156 10.98 9.72 -5.02
C GLN A 156 9.93 9.63 -6.14
N PRO A 157 9.80 10.66 -6.99
CA PRO A 157 8.89 10.59 -8.11
C PRO A 157 9.38 9.61 -9.18
N ALA A 158 8.44 8.91 -9.81
CA ALA A 158 8.64 8.19 -11.06
C ALA A 158 7.61 8.66 -12.08
N LEU A 159 8.02 8.76 -13.35
CA LEU A 159 7.18 9.23 -14.43
C LEU A 159 7.25 8.27 -15.62
N THR A 160 6.12 8.11 -16.29
CA THR A 160 6.07 7.40 -17.59
C THR A 160 4.99 7.96 -18.48
N TRP A 161 5.24 7.92 -19.81
CA TRP A 161 4.20 8.18 -20.80
C TRP A 161 3.29 6.95 -20.93
N CYS A 162 1.98 7.19 -20.94
CA CYS A 162 0.98 6.20 -21.25
C CYS A 162 0.72 6.14 -22.76
N ASP A 163 0.14 5.04 -23.25
CA ASP A 163 -0.13 4.88 -24.68
C ASP A 163 -1.19 5.84 -25.21
N ASN A 164 -2.04 6.38 -24.33
CA ASN A 164 -3.03 7.42 -24.65
C ASN A 164 -2.44 8.85 -24.71
N GLY A 165 -1.12 9.01 -24.53
CA GLY A 165 -0.45 10.30 -24.57
C GLY A 165 -0.42 11.04 -23.24
N ASP A 166 -1.02 10.53 -22.19
CA ASP A 166 -0.93 11.10 -20.84
C ASP A 166 0.46 10.86 -20.24
N LEU A 167 0.93 11.79 -19.42
CA LEU A 167 2.10 11.57 -18.56
C LEU A 167 1.62 11.26 -17.15
N LEU A 168 1.95 10.07 -16.67
CA LEU A 168 1.62 9.59 -15.33
C LEU A 168 2.82 9.79 -14.40
N ALA A 169 2.61 10.49 -13.29
CA ALA A 169 3.57 10.63 -12.21
C ALA A 169 3.08 9.89 -10.97
N VAL A 170 4.00 9.24 -10.25
CA VAL A 170 3.75 8.65 -8.94
C VAL A 170 4.85 9.05 -7.97
N TRP A 171 4.55 9.16 -6.69
CA TRP A 171 5.53 9.51 -5.65
C TRP A 171 5.06 9.05 -4.27
N PHE A 172 5.97 8.97 -3.31
CA PHE A 172 5.62 8.71 -1.92
C PHE A 172 5.09 9.94 -1.21
N SER A 173 4.09 9.74 -0.36
CA SER A 173 3.61 10.71 0.61
C SER A 173 3.56 10.07 1.99
N THR A 174 4.20 10.69 2.98
CA THR A 174 4.36 10.17 4.33
C THR A 174 4.62 11.30 5.33
N ASN A 175 4.45 11.07 6.61
CA ASN A 175 4.85 12.04 7.64
C ASN A 175 6.35 12.04 7.89
N GLU A 176 6.99 10.87 7.77
CA GLU A 176 8.42 10.69 7.97
C GLU A 176 8.93 9.53 7.09
N GLU A 177 10.21 9.51 6.77
CA GLU A 177 10.81 8.60 5.82
C GLU A 177 10.55 7.10 6.10
N LYS A 178 10.32 6.75 7.36
CA LYS A 178 10.01 5.38 7.80
C LYS A 178 8.57 5.25 8.31
N GLY A 179 7.71 6.15 7.86
CA GLY A 179 6.31 6.16 8.26
C GLY A 179 5.56 4.92 7.74
N ARG A 180 4.77 4.30 8.59
CA ARG A 180 3.94 3.14 8.24
C ARG A 180 2.62 3.54 7.59
N GLU A 181 2.28 4.83 7.65
CA GLU A 181 1.14 5.43 6.96
C GLU A 181 1.42 5.76 5.49
N MET A 182 2.64 5.49 5.02
CA MET A 182 3.09 5.84 3.69
C MET A 182 2.15 5.35 2.60
N VAL A 183 1.93 6.20 1.62
CA VAL A 183 1.15 5.90 0.42
C VAL A 183 1.95 6.29 -0.83
N VAL A 184 1.68 5.62 -1.93
CA VAL A 184 2.07 6.11 -3.26
C VAL A 184 0.88 6.87 -3.82
N LEU A 185 1.10 8.13 -4.15
CA LEU A 185 0.14 8.97 -4.82
C LEU A 185 0.42 9.00 -6.32
N SER A 186 -0.56 9.34 -7.11
CA SER A 186 -0.42 9.61 -8.54
C SER A 186 -1.04 10.93 -8.91
N SER A 187 -0.49 11.54 -9.95
CA SER A 187 -1.11 12.64 -10.69
C SER A 187 -0.90 12.40 -12.18
N ARG A 188 -1.76 12.96 -12.99
CA ARG A 188 -1.77 12.77 -14.44
C ARG A 188 -1.81 14.11 -15.14
N LEU A 189 -0.91 14.30 -16.10
CA LEU A 189 -1.00 15.35 -17.10
C LEU A 189 -1.66 14.75 -18.33
N ARG A 190 -2.91 15.12 -18.59
CA ARG A 190 -3.66 14.63 -19.74
C ARG A 190 -3.05 15.09 -21.05
N ALA A 191 -3.11 14.26 -22.08
CA ALA A 191 -2.67 14.62 -23.42
C ALA A 191 -3.33 15.94 -23.88
N GLY A 192 -2.51 16.92 -24.25
CA GLY A 192 -2.98 18.26 -24.65
C GLY A 192 -3.33 19.22 -23.49
N SER A 193 -3.21 18.80 -22.25
CA SER A 193 -3.38 19.67 -21.06
C SER A 193 -2.06 20.38 -20.71
N CYS A 194 -2.18 21.54 -20.08
CA CYS A 194 -1.05 22.27 -19.48
C CYS A 194 -1.11 22.22 -17.94
N GLU A 195 -2.01 21.43 -17.37
CA GLU A 195 -2.23 21.36 -15.92
C GLU A 195 -2.32 19.90 -15.47
N TRP A 196 -1.61 19.59 -14.38
CA TRP A 196 -1.65 18.30 -13.75
C TRP A 196 -2.93 18.13 -12.90
N GLU A 197 -3.50 16.97 -12.93
CA GLU A 197 -4.63 16.62 -12.06
C GLU A 197 -4.23 16.64 -10.59
N LYS A 198 -5.23 16.76 -9.72
CA LYS A 198 -5.01 16.63 -8.27
C LYS A 198 -4.58 15.20 -7.91
N PRO A 199 -3.76 15.03 -6.87
CA PRO A 199 -3.28 13.73 -6.45
C PRO A 199 -4.42 12.79 -6.07
N ARG A 200 -4.21 11.51 -6.39
CA ARG A 200 -5.05 10.39 -6.00
C ARG A 200 -4.20 9.31 -5.34
N MET A 201 -4.81 8.51 -4.48
CA MET A 201 -4.13 7.33 -3.96
C MET A 201 -3.93 6.32 -5.11
N PHE A 202 -2.68 5.93 -5.33
CA PHE A 202 -2.28 5.00 -6.38
C PHE A 202 -2.00 3.61 -5.84
N TYR A 203 -1.31 3.54 -4.68
CA TYR A 203 -0.95 2.27 -4.07
C TYR A 203 -0.69 2.45 -2.57
N GLN A 204 -1.14 1.50 -1.79
CA GLN A 204 -0.85 1.40 -0.37
C GLN A 204 -0.93 -0.06 0.08
N ILE A 205 0.00 -0.46 0.94
CA ILE A 205 -0.16 -1.61 1.83
C ILE A 205 -0.27 -1.04 3.24
N ALA A 206 -1.45 -1.13 3.81
CA ALA A 206 -1.77 -0.42 5.04
C ALA A 206 -0.86 -0.85 6.19
N ASP A 207 -0.37 0.15 6.93
CA ASP A 207 0.52 -0.01 8.07
C ASP A 207 1.87 -0.66 7.71
N ARG A 208 2.35 -0.42 6.47
CA ARG A 208 3.67 -0.81 5.98
C ARG A 208 4.39 0.38 5.35
N ASN A 209 5.70 0.41 5.53
CA ASN A 209 6.52 1.34 4.78
C ASN A 209 6.70 0.84 3.33
N LEU A 210 6.78 1.76 2.41
CA LEU A 210 6.96 1.50 0.99
C LEU A 210 8.27 2.12 0.51
N THR A 211 8.91 1.55 -0.50
CA THR A 211 10.16 2.10 -1.05
C THR A 211 10.36 1.74 -2.51
N GLY A 212 11.17 2.54 -3.20
CA GLY A 212 11.64 2.22 -4.54
C GLY A 212 10.56 2.18 -5.60
N THR A 213 9.65 3.17 -5.65
CA THR A 213 8.61 3.21 -6.69
C THR A 213 9.23 3.44 -8.08
N ALA A 214 8.83 2.65 -9.06
CA ALA A 214 9.23 2.80 -10.46
C ALA A 214 8.07 2.51 -11.41
N LEU A 215 8.03 3.24 -12.52
CA LEU A 215 7.06 3.07 -13.59
C LEU A 215 7.77 2.77 -14.90
N LEU A 216 7.20 1.88 -15.70
CA LEU A 216 7.67 1.57 -17.04
C LEU A 216 6.46 1.33 -17.95
N ASN A 217 6.46 1.92 -19.15
CA ASN A 217 5.58 1.54 -20.26
C ASN A 217 6.41 0.74 -21.26
N ASP A 218 5.98 -0.50 -21.57
CA ASP A 218 6.66 -1.37 -22.56
C ASP A 218 6.39 -0.96 -24.01
N ARG A 219 5.54 0.04 -24.23
CA ARG A 219 5.08 0.50 -25.56
C ARG A 219 4.32 -0.58 -26.36
N GLN A 220 3.90 -1.66 -25.68
CA GLN A 220 3.11 -2.75 -26.24
C GLN A 220 1.73 -2.85 -25.59
N GLY A 221 1.38 -1.86 -24.77
CA GLY A 221 0.07 -1.73 -24.11
C GLY A 221 0.09 -2.09 -22.63
N THR A 222 1.27 -2.26 -22.01
CA THR A 222 1.35 -2.59 -20.60
C THR A 222 2.18 -1.57 -19.84
N LEU A 223 1.60 -1.03 -18.79
CA LEU A 223 2.30 -0.28 -17.75
C LEU A 223 2.70 -1.22 -16.62
N TYR A 224 3.91 -1.06 -16.14
CA TYR A 224 4.45 -1.77 -14.98
C TYR A 224 4.72 -0.78 -13.85
N HIS A 225 4.28 -1.14 -12.65
CA HIS A 225 4.63 -0.44 -11.41
C HIS A 225 5.38 -1.42 -10.51
N ILE A 226 6.60 -1.06 -10.15
CA ILE A 226 7.44 -1.84 -9.24
C ILE A 226 7.59 -1.05 -7.95
N ASN A 227 7.38 -1.70 -6.82
CA ASN A 227 7.48 -1.07 -5.51
C ASN A 227 7.97 -2.05 -4.46
N GLY A 228 8.81 -1.59 -3.54
CA GLY A 228 9.19 -2.36 -2.35
C GLY A 228 8.18 -2.16 -1.24
N VAL A 229 7.80 -3.24 -0.59
CA VAL A 229 6.95 -3.24 0.61
C VAL A 229 7.78 -3.75 1.77
N GLU A 230 7.79 -3.02 2.88
CA GLU A 230 8.46 -3.46 4.09
C GLU A 230 7.82 -4.75 4.60
N ALA A 231 8.64 -5.78 4.71
CA ALA A 231 8.30 -7.01 5.38
C ALA A 231 8.98 -7.06 6.75
N ALA A 232 8.41 -7.77 7.68
CA ALA A 232 9.03 -8.01 8.99
C ALA A 232 9.37 -6.74 9.80
N GLY A 233 8.68 -5.62 9.55
CA GLY A 233 8.86 -4.39 10.32
C GLY A 233 10.25 -3.74 10.18
N HIS A 234 10.96 -4.00 9.08
CA HIS A 234 12.30 -3.47 8.87
C HIS A 234 12.58 -3.19 7.38
N TRP A 235 12.94 -1.95 7.06
CA TRP A 235 13.18 -1.49 5.68
C TRP A 235 14.27 -2.28 4.91
N GLN A 236 15.11 -3.03 5.60
CA GLN A 236 16.09 -3.93 4.98
C GLN A 236 15.50 -5.26 4.52
N ASN A 237 14.28 -5.58 4.93
CA ASN A 237 13.55 -6.76 4.52
C ASN A 237 12.38 -6.31 3.65
N LEU A 238 12.62 -6.27 2.35
CA LEU A 238 11.65 -5.82 1.37
C LEU A 238 11.09 -6.98 0.56
N MET A 239 9.80 -6.96 0.38
CA MET A 239 9.13 -7.70 -0.68
C MET A 239 8.96 -6.76 -1.87
N MET A 240 9.38 -7.21 -3.05
CA MET A 240 9.14 -6.47 -4.28
C MET A 240 7.79 -6.84 -4.86
N THR A 241 6.97 -5.82 -5.11
CA THR A 241 5.67 -5.98 -5.76
C THR A 241 5.76 -5.53 -7.20
N LEU A 242 5.13 -6.27 -8.08
CA LEU A 242 4.92 -5.92 -9.48
C LEU A 242 3.41 -5.82 -9.73
N ARG A 243 2.98 -4.66 -10.17
CA ARG A 243 1.61 -4.42 -10.64
C ARG A 243 1.65 -4.09 -12.12
N THR A 244 0.65 -4.51 -12.84
CA THR A 244 0.50 -4.20 -14.27
C THR A 244 -0.86 -3.58 -14.54
N SER A 245 -0.92 -2.69 -15.52
CA SER A 245 -2.15 -2.14 -16.08
C SER A 245 -2.10 -2.22 -17.59
N THR A 246 -3.25 -2.56 -18.19
CA THR A 246 -3.46 -2.56 -19.65
C THR A 246 -4.44 -1.47 -20.08
N ASP A 247 -4.80 -0.59 -19.18
CA ASP A 247 -5.80 0.47 -19.32
C ASP A 247 -5.23 1.88 -19.03
N ASN A 248 -3.94 2.03 -19.23
CA ASN A 248 -3.19 3.28 -19.01
C ASN A 248 -3.08 3.72 -17.53
N GLY A 249 -3.29 2.81 -16.57
CA GLY A 249 -3.04 3.05 -15.13
C GLY A 249 -4.14 3.75 -14.38
#